data_8d57e1d6fe396e4c8d9531ee291e2add
#
_entry.id   8d57e1d6fe396e4c8d9531ee291e2add
#
_cell.length_a   1.000
_cell.length_b   1.000
_cell.length_c   1.000
_cell.angle_alpha   90.00
_cell.angle_beta   90.00
_cell.angle_gamma   90.00
#
_symmetry.space_group_name_H-M   'P 1'
#
loop_
_entity.id
_entity.type
_entity.pdbx_description
1 polymer ?
#
loop_
_entity_poly.entity_id
_entity_poly.type
_entity_poly.pdbx_seq_one_letter_code
_entity_poly.pdbx_strand_id
1 'polypeptide(L)'
;MIDFANYKLSEMFIKKLHKILKSNTNDSRLPYFAVGDYKKVANEVGGLETTQPRLAPFEMKKLLDDYNQKESHSFEEIVEFHVKFERIHPFQDGNGRVGRLIALKECLANNVVPFIIFDNKKCSIIKALRSGTKNEDGLLILVWMAKRRSRHI
;
A
#
# COMPACT_ATOMS: atom_id res chain seq x y z
N MET A 1 -6.60 -14.68 4.91
CA MET A 1 -5.36 -14.12 4.30
C MET A 1 -4.44 -15.20 3.75
N ILE A 2 -4.14 -16.24 4.53
CA ILE A 2 -3.27 -17.34 4.09
C ILE A 2 -3.82 -18.04 2.85
N ASP A 3 -5.12 -18.30 2.82
CA ASP A 3 -5.80 -18.94 1.67
C ASP A 3 -5.74 -18.11 0.37
N PHE A 4 -5.50 -16.82 0.47
CA PHE A 4 -5.39 -15.91 -0.67
C PHE A 4 -3.94 -15.56 -1.07
N ALA A 5 -2.96 -16.10 -0.38
CA ALA A 5 -1.55 -15.79 -0.65
C ALA A 5 -1.16 -16.12 -2.10
N ASN A 6 -1.63 -17.23 -2.63
CA ASN A 6 -1.30 -17.70 -3.97
C ASN A 6 -2.09 -17.03 -5.11
N TYR A 7 -3.08 -16.18 -4.79
CA TYR A 7 -3.82 -15.46 -5.82
C TYR A 7 -3.03 -14.23 -6.29
N LYS A 8 -3.06 -14.00 -7.60
CA LYS A 8 -2.46 -12.82 -8.20
C LYS A 8 -3.08 -11.55 -7.61
N LEU A 9 -2.25 -10.57 -7.31
CA LEU A 9 -2.73 -9.28 -6.79
C LEU A 9 -3.59 -8.59 -7.85
N SER A 10 -4.80 -8.20 -7.49
CA SER A 10 -5.77 -7.59 -8.39
C SER A 10 -6.51 -6.43 -7.75
N GLU A 11 -7.05 -5.55 -8.58
CA GLU A 11 -7.88 -4.44 -8.13
C GLU A 11 -9.09 -4.92 -7.30
N MET A 12 -9.75 -5.97 -7.77
CA MET A 12 -10.88 -6.58 -7.07
C MET A 12 -10.49 -7.06 -5.66
N PHE A 13 -9.32 -7.68 -5.52
CA PHE A 13 -8.82 -8.14 -4.24
C PHE A 13 -8.55 -6.96 -3.29
N ILE A 14 -7.89 -5.91 -3.78
CA ILE A 14 -7.58 -4.70 -3.01
C ILE A 14 -8.87 -4.00 -2.54
N LYS A 15 -9.84 -3.82 -3.43
CA LYS A 15 -11.16 -3.27 -3.10
C LYS A 15 -11.91 -4.12 -2.09
N LYS A 16 -11.81 -5.46 -2.19
CA LYS A 16 -12.40 -6.38 -1.21
C LYS A 16 -11.79 -6.23 0.17
N LEU A 17 -10.46 -6.10 0.28
CA LEU A 17 -9.80 -5.82 1.56
C LEU A 17 -10.32 -4.52 2.18
N HIS A 18 -10.41 -3.46 1.40
CA HIS A 18 -10.97 -2.18 1.86
C HIS A 18 -12.42 -2.31 2.30
N LYS A 19 -13.23 -3.04 1.54
CA LYS A 19 -14.64 -3.30 1.88
C LYS A 19 -14.76 -4.00 3.24
N ILE A 20 -13.99 -5.05 3.47
CA ILE A 20 -13.99 -5.77 4.75
C ILE A 20 -13.57 -4.84 5.90
N LEU A 21 -12.52 -4.03 5.67
CA LEU A 21 -11.98 -3.13 6.68
C LEU A 21 -12.94 -2.02 7.08
N LYS A 22 -13.69 -1.48 6.14
CA LYS A 22 -14.48 -0.24 6.33
C LYS A 22 -15.99 -0.47 6.39
N SER A 23 -16.50 -1.67 6.09
CA SER A 23 -17.92 -1.99 6.25
C SER A 23 -18.34 -1.81 7.72
N ASN A 24 -19.53 -1.25 7.92
CA ASN A 24 -20.15 -1.02 9.23
C ASN A 24 -19.36 -0.08 10.17
N THR A 25 -18.43 0.72 9.65
CA THR A 25 -17.78 1.79 10.40
C THR A 25 -18.61 3.09 10.33
N ASN A 26 -18.34 4.03 11.23
CA ASN A 26 -19.02 5.35 11.19
C ASN A 26 -18.75 6.08 9.87
N ASP A 27 -17.52 5.98 9.34
CA ASP A 27 -17.14 6.59 8.07
C ASP A 27 -17.95 6.05 6.89
N SER A 28 -18.31 4.75 6.92
CA SER A 28 -19.09 4.11 5.85
C SER A 28 -20.47 4.72 5.64
N ARG A 29 -20.96 5.51 6.61
CA ARG A 29 -22.26 6.21 6.56
C ARG A 29 -22.17 7.57 5.89
N LEU A 30 -20.97 8.08 5.63
CA LEU A 30 -20.77 9.37 5.00
C LEU A 30 -21.07 9.29 3.51
N PRO A 31 -21.84 10.24 2.93
CA PRO A 31 -22.28 10.14 1.53
C PRO A 31 -21.15 10.10 0.51
N TYR A 32 -20.01 10.67 0.83
CA TYR A 32 -18.82 10.71 -0.05
C TYR A 32 -17.88 9.52 0.16
N PHE A 33 -18.13 8.67 1.17
CA PHE A 33 -17.23 7.57 1.51
C PHE A 33 -17.56 6.32 0.69
N ALA A 34 -16.68 5.98 -0.25
CA ALA A 34 -16.84 4.81 -1.12
C ALA A 34 -16.25 3.56 -0.45
N VAL A 35 -17.09 2.77 0.21
CA VAL A 35 -16.68 1.50 0.84
C VAL A 35 -16.39 0.45 -0.23
N GLY A 36 -15.14 -0.03 -0.27
CA GLY A 36 -14.72 -1.02 -1.26
C GLY A 36 -14.58 -0.44 -2.67
N ASP A 37 -14.44 0.88 -2.78
CA ASP A 37 -14.13 1.55 -4.03
C ASP A 37 -13.20 2.74 -3.80
N TYR A 38 -12.64 3.28 -4.89
CA TYR A 38 -11.70 4.37 -4.83
C TYR A 38 -12.35 5.68 -4.36
N LYS A 39 -11.53 6.56 -3.81
CA LYS A 39 -11.95 7.84 -3.25
C LYS A 39 -12.65 8.72 -4.28
N LYS A 40 -13.64 9.48 -3.81
CA LYS A 40 -14.37 10.48 -4.60
C LYS A 40 -13.95 11.90 -4.28
N VAL A 41 -13.35 12.11 -3.13
CA VAL A 41 -12.88 13.40 -2.64
C VAL A 41 -11.36 13.36 -2.47
N ALA A 42 -10.70 14.47 -2.80
CA ALA A 42 -9.27 14.61 -2.61
C ALA A 42 -8.90 14.42 -1.13
N ASN A 43 -7.77 13.78 -0.89
CA ASN A 43 -7.22 13.60 0.45
C ASN A 43 -5.72 13.88 0.47
N GLU A 44 -5.16 13.98 1.65
CA GLU A 44 -3.74 14.24 1.88
C GLU A 44 -3.17 13.28 2.92
N VAL A 45 -1.87 13.11 2.91
CA VAL A 45 -1.13 12.32 3.89
C VAL A 45 0.04 13.15 4.41
N GLY A 46 0.04 13.44 5.70
CA GLY A 46 1.11 14.21 6.33
C GLY A 46 1.29 15.60 5.71
N GLY A 47 0.20 16.25 5.28
CA GLY A 47 0.21 17.55 4.63
C GLY A 47 0.66 17.52 3.16
N LEU A 48 0.71 16.34 2.54
CA LEU A 48 0.99 16.16 1.12
C LEU A 48 -0.27 15.75 0.37
N GLU A 49 -0.54 16.41 -0.73
CA GLU A 49 -1.57 15.97 -1.67
C GLU A 49 -1.22 14.60 -2.23
N THR A 50 -2.22 13.75 -2.31
CA THR A 50 -2.13 12.43 -2.93
C THR A 50 -2.67 12.47 -4.35
N THR A 51 -2.63 11.35 -5.07
CA THR A 51 -3.21 11.27 -6.41
C THR A 51 -4.67 11.74 -6.39
N GLN A 52 -5.04 12.59 -7.35
CA GLN A 52 -6.41 13.09 -7.44
C GLN A 52 -7.44 11.97 -7.66
N PRO A 53 -8.67 12.08 -7.15
CA PRO A 53 -9.68 11.02 -7.23
C PRO A 53 -9.90 10.47 -8.64
N ARG A 54 -9.98 11.34 -9.64
CA ARG A 54 -10.18 10.97 -11.05
C ARG A 54 -9.03 10.15 -11.65
N LEU A 55 -7.82 10.30 -11.10
CA LEU A 55 -6.60 9.63 -11.58
C LEU A 55 -6.30 8.35 -10.78
N ALA A 56 -6.85 8.20 -9.58
CA ALA A 56 -6.57 7.06 -8.72
C ALA A 56 -6.83 5.70 -9.39
N PRO A 57 -7.93 5.49 -10.13
CA PRO A 57 -8.16 4.22 -10.83
C PRO A 57 -7.10 3.92 -11.89
N PHE A 58 -6.67 4.94 -12.63
CA PHE A 58 -5.64 4.81 -13.67
C PHE A 58 -4.27 4.47 -13.07
N GLU A 59 -3.87 5.21 -12.05
CA GLU A 59 -2.58 4.98 -11.37
C GLU A 59 -2.54 3.62 -10.66
N MET A 60 -3.65 3.18 -10.08
CA MET A 60 -3.75 1.85 -9.49
C MET A 60 -3.68 0.75 -10.55
N LYS A 61 -4.36 0.93 -11.68
CA LYS A 61 -4.27 -0.02 -12.78
C LYS A 61 -2.83 -0.14 -13.28
N LYS A 62 -2.17 0.99 -13.53
CA LYS A 62 -0.77 1.03 -13.96
C LYS A 62 0.16 0.34 -12.95
N LEU A 63 0.00 0.64 -11.66
CA LEU A 63 0.80 0.01 -10.59
C LEU A 63 0.63 -1.51 -10.59
N LEU A 64 -0.60 -1.99 -10.74
CA LEU A 64 -0.90 -3.43 -10.78
C LEU A 64 -0.39 -4.10 -12.05
N ASP A 65 -0.56 -3.46 -13.21
CA ASP A 65 -0.08 -3.98 -14.48
C ASP A 65 1.45 -4.12 -14.45
N ASP A 66 2.18 -3.10 -13.97
CA ASP A 66 3.63 -3.13 -13.84
C ASP A 66 4.09 -4.21 -12.84
N TYR A 67 3.45 -4.30 -11.68
CA TYR A 67 3.80 -5.29 -10.66
C TYR A 67 3.55 -6.71 -11.16
N ASN A 68 2.44 -6.95 -11.80
CA ASN A 68 2.02 -8.27 -12.27
C ASN A 68 2.75 -8.75 -13.54
N GLN A 69 3.72 -8.02 -14.07
CA GLN A 69 4.58 -8.50 -15.17
C GLN A 69 5.47 -9.68 -14.74
N LYS A 70 5.77 -9.77 -13.45
CA LYS A 70 6.54 -10.86 -12.86
C LYS A 70 5.62 -11.81 -12.08
N GLU A 71 6.02 -13.07 -12.01
CA GLU A 71 5.31 -14.09 -11.23
C GLU A 71 5.77 -14.13 -9.77
N SER A 72 7.00 -13.71 -9.51
CA SER A 72 7.58 -13.68 -8.16
C SER A 72 8.26 -12.33 -7.90
N HIS A 73 8.25 -11.92 -6.64
CA HIS A 73 8.74 -10.62 -6.21
C HIS A 73 9.72 -10.73 -5.05
N SER A 74 10.77 -9.93 -5.12
CA SER A 74 11.72 -9.76 -4.02
C SER A 74 11.10 -8.91 -2.89
N PHE A 75 11.75 -8.92 -1.73
CA PHE A 75 11.40 -8.04 -0.61
C PHE A 75 11.37 -6.56 -1.04
N GLU A 76 12.37 -6.13 -1.79
CA GLU A 76 12.51 -4.76 -2.29
C GLU A 76 11.34 -4.36 -3.19
N GLU A 77 10.91 -5.24 -4.09
CA GLU A 77 9.79 -5.01 -5.00
C GLU A 77 8.46 -4.93 -4.26
N ILE A 78 8.27 -5.75 -3.21
CA ILE A 78 7.08 -5.67 -2.35
C ILE A 78 7.03 -4.34 -1.59
N VAL A 79 8.17 -3.89 -1.05
CA VAL A 79 8.27 -2.59 -0.38
C VAL A 79 8.03 -1.44 -1.35
N GLU A 80 8.58 -1.52 -2.57
CA GLU A 80 8.37 -0.52 -3.61
C GLU A 80 6.89 -0.40 -4.00
N PHE A 81 6.21 -1.54 -4.17
CA PHE A 81 4.77 -1.56 -4.40
C PHE A 81 4.01 -0.87 -3.28
N HIS A 82 4.34 -1.19 -2.03
CA HIS A 82 3.70 -0.57 -0.86
C HIS A 82 3.88 0.96 -0.85
N VAL A 83 5.10 1.45 -1.12
CA VAL A 83 5.39 2.89 -1.19
C VAL A 83 4.58 3.57 -2.30
N LYS A 84 4.53 2.98 -3.49
CA LYS A 84 3.74 3.50 -4.61
C LYS A 84 2.24 3.52 -4.30
N PHE A 85 1.73 2.46 -3.66
CA PHE A 85 0.34 2.39 -3.20
C PHE A 85 0.01 3.50 -2.20
N GLU A 86 0.87 3.72 -1.19
CA GLU A 86 0.71 4.79 -0.21
C GLU A 86 0.76 6.19 -0.85
N ARG A 87 1.53 6.39 -1.92
CA ARG A 87 1.56 7.67 -2.68
C ARG A 87 0.27 7.91 -3.44
N ILE A 88 -0.27 6.89 -4.09
CA ILE A 88 -1.55 6.99 -4.80
C ILE A 88 -2.67 7.28 -3.79
N HIS A 89 -2.62 6.64 -2.63
CA HIS A 89 -3.63 6.78 -1.58
C HIS A 89 -5.05 6.62 -2.11
N PRO A 90 -5.37 5.44 -2.71
CA PRO A 90 -6.52 5.31 -3.59
C PRO A 90 -7.87 5.37 -2.88
N PHE A 91 -7.93 5.09 -1.59
CA PHE A 91 -9.17 5.09 -0.81
C PHE A 91 -9.33 6.38 -0.01
N GLN A 92 -10.57 6.69 0.41
CA GLN A 92 -10.85 7.87 1.21
C GLN A 92 -10.18 7.80 2.60
N ASP A 93 -10.14 6.61 3.20
CA ASP A 93 -9.41 6.27 4.43
C ASP A 93 -9.05 4.78 4.41
N GLY A 94 -8.17 4.35 5.34
CA GLY A 94 -7.79 2.95 5.50
C GLY A 94 -6.66 2.48 4.58
N ASN A 95 -6.06 3.37 3.78
CA ASN A 95 -4.98 3.03 2.84
C ASN A 95 -3.81 2.33 3.53
N GLY A 96 -3.31 2.86 4.64
CA GLY A 96 -2.19 2.28 5.37
C GLY A 96 -2.48 0.86 5.90
N ARG A 97 -3.70 0.58 6.31
CA ARG A 97 -4.11 -0.76 6.74
C ARG A 97 -4.21 -1.72 5.57
N VAL A 98 -4.84 -1.30 4.48
CA VAL A 98 -4.93 -2.09 3.24
C VAL A 98 -3.53 -2.34 2.68
N GLY A 99 -2.67 -1.32 2.60
CA GLY A 99 -1.30 -1.45 2.12
C GLY A 99 -0.48 -2.46 2.91
N ARG A 100 -0.60 -2.47 4.25
CA ARG A 100 0.07 -3.47 5.11
C ARG A 100 -0.47 -4.88 4.89
N LEU A 101 -1.78 -5.04 4.67
CA LEU A 101 -2.37 -6.34 4.35
C LEU A 101 -1.92 -6.86 2.98
N ILE A 102 -1.79 -5.98 1.99
CA ILE A 102 -1.23 -6.34 0.68
C ILE A 102 0.23 -6.79 0.85
N ALA A 103 1.06 -6.02 1.56
CA ALA A 103 2.45 -6.37 1.79
C ALA A 103 2.59 -7.72 2.51
N LEU A 104 1.77 -7.99 3.52
CA LEU A 104 1.74 -9.29 4.20
C LEU A 104 1.39 -10.43 3.23
N LYS A 105 0.34 -10.25 2.43
CA LYS A 105 -0.11 -11.23 1.44
C LYS A 105 1.01 -11.51 0.43
N GLU A 106 1.67 -10.49 -0.09
CA GLU A 106 2.75 -10.64 -1.07
C GLU A 106 4.00 -11.29 -0.45
N CYS A 107 4.34 -10.99 0.80
CA CYS A 107 5.42 -11.69 1.50
C CYS A 107 5.12 -13.20 1.61
N LEU A 108 3.90 -13.56 1.99
CA LEU A 108 3.51 -14.97 2.09
C LEU A 108 3.54 -15.68 0.72
N ALA A 109 3.06 -15.00 -0.33
CA ALA A 109 3.05 -15.54 -1.69
C ALA A 109 4.46 -15.81 -2.25
N ASN A 110 5.43 -15.00 -1.85
CA ASN A 110 6.80 -15.03 -2.38
C ASN A 110 7.82 -15.67 -1.42
N ASN A 111 7.38 -16.32 -0.35
CA ASN A 111 8.24 -16.88 0.70
C ASN A 111 9.22 -15.85 1.29
N VAL A 112 8.80 -14.61 1.37
CA VAL A 112 9.54 -13.52 1.99
C VAL A 112 9.08 -13.40 3.45
N VAL A 113 10.03 -13.22 4.37
CA VAL A 113 9.68 -13.00 5.79
C VAL A 113 8.86 -11.73 5.92
N PRO A 114 7.64 -11.79 6.49
CA PRO A 114 6.79 -10.62 6.68
C PRO A 114 7.47 -9.57 7.55
N PHE A 115 7.31 -8.32 7.17
CA PHE A 115 7.82 -7.17 7.90
C PHE A 115 6.67 -6.31 8.45
N ILE A 116 6.95 -5.61 9.54
CA ILE A 116 5.98 -4.71 10.16
C ILE A 116 6.44 -3.27 9.98
N ILE A 117 5.57 -2.45 9.39
CA ILE A 117 5.78 -1.00 9.32
C ILE A 117 5.06 -0.39 10.53
N PHE A 118 5.85 0.11 11.49
CA PHE A 118 5.32 0.76 12.68
C PHE A 118 4.88 2.20 12.38
N ASP A 119 3.84 2.65 13.07
CA ASP A 119 3.29 4.01 12.90
C ASP A 119 4.29 5.12 13.26
N ASN A 120 5.22 4.87 14.19
CA ASN A 120 6.30 5.80 14.50
C ASN A 120 7.32 5.98 13.36
N LYS A 121 7.28 5.14 12.33
CA LYS A 121 8.08 5.22 11.11
C LYS A 121 7.31 5.85 9.93
N LYS A 122 6.01 6.17 10.09
CA LYS A 122 5.24 6.89 9.06
C LYS A 122 5.94 8.19 8.63
N CYS A 123 6.55 8.91 9.56
CA CYS A 123 7.33 10.11 9.24
C CYS A 123 8.51 9.84 8.31
N SER A 124 9.17 8.70 8.39
CA SER A 124 10.28 8.34 7.50
C SER A 124 9.79 7.94 6.12
N ILE A 125 8.67 7.22 6.04
CA ILE A 125 8.00 6.88 4.79
C ILE A 125 7.46 8.15 4.13
N ILE A 126 6.80 9.02 4.90
CA ILE A 126 6.30 10.32 4.43
C ILE A 126 7.46 11.22 3.98
N LYS A 127 8.59 11.23 4.67
CA LYS A 127 9.79 11.97 4.25
C LYS A 127 10.39 11.42 2.97
N ALA A 128 10.49 10.11 2.82
CA ALA A 128 10.91 9.46 1.58
C ALA A 128 9.93 9.75 0.43
N LEU A 129 8.64 9.83 0.72
CA LEU A 129 7.62 10.28 -0.22
C LEU A 129 7.77 11.76 -0.58
N ARG A 130 8.17 12.61 0.38
CA ARG A 130 8.35 14.07 0.22
C ARG A 130 9.55 14.43 -0.64
N SER A 131 10.66 13.73 -0.45
CA SER A 131 11.92 14.07 -1.14
C SER A 131 11.81 13.89 -2.66
N GLY A 132 10.68 13.36 -3.14
CA GLY A 132 10.50 13.14 -4.59
C GLY A 132 11.59 12.25 -5.16
N THR A 133 12.36 11.65 -4.28
CA THR A 133 13.59 10.98 -4.64
C THR A 133 13.27 9.82 -5.55
N LYS A 134 13.50 10.06 -6.83
CA LYS A 134 13.98 9.03 -7.74
C LYS A 134 15.29 8.42 -7.22
N ASN A 135 15.72 8.78 -6.01
CA ASN A 135 16.90 8.26 -5.38
C ASN A 135 16.54 6.94 -4.73
N GLU A 136 17.14 5.91 -5.25
CA GLU A 136 17.22 4.57 -4.68
C GLU A 136 17.52 4.59 -3.17
N ASP A 137 18.18 5.66 -2.69
CA ASP A 137 18.56 5.87 -1.29
C ASP A 137 17.37 5.94 -0.30
N GLY A 138 16.26 6.57 -0.67
CA GLY A 138 15.06 6.64 0.19
C GLY A 138 14.37 5.28 0.32
N LEU A 139 14.30 4.52 -0.78
CA LEU A 139 13.78 3.16 -0.80
C LEU A 139 14.75 2.21 -0.07
N LEU A 140 16.06 2.37 -0.29
CA LEU A 140 17.12 1.62 0.39
C LEU A 140 17.10 1.83 1.91
N ILE A 141 16.83 3.03 2.39
CA ILE A 141 16.69 3.31 3.83
C ILE A 141 15.48 2.56 4.42
N LEU A 142 14.35 2.55 3.73
CA LEU A 142 13.15 1.81 4.16
C LEU A 142 13.40 0.30 4.15
N VAL A 143 14.02 -0.22 3.12
CA VAL A 143 14.44 -1.62 2.97
C VAL A 143 15.45 -2.00 4.04
N TRP A 144 16.47 -1.15 4.28
CA TRP A 144 17.48 -1.38 5.29
C TRP A 144 16.90 -1.38 6.72
N MET A 145 15.99 -0.47 7.02
CA MET A 145 15.29 -0.42 8.32
C MET A 145 14.42 -1.65 8.55
N ALA A 146 13.78 -2.17 7.51
CA ALA A 146 12.99 -3.40 7.58
C ALA A 146 13.88 -4.65 7.76
N LYS A 147 14.99 -4.76 7.00
CA LYS A 147 15.96 -5.88 7.09
C LYS A 147 16.69 -5.96 8.43
N ARG A 148 17.02 -4.83 9.05
CA ARG A 148 17.78 -4.82 10.31
C ARG A 148 16.99 -5.42 11.48
N ARG A 149 15.67 -5.45 11.39
CA ARG A 149 14.79 -6.00 12.42
C ARG A 149 14.53 -7.49 12.27
N SER A 150 14.61 -8.02 11.06
CA SER A 150 14.49 -9.46 10.78
C SER A 150 15.69 -10.28 11.30
N ARG A 151 16.79 -9.63 11.71
CA ARG A 151 17.99 -10.29 12.26
C ARG A 151 18.00 -10.40 13.78
N HIS A 152 16.95 -9.92 14.47
CA HIS A 152 16.86 -9.91 15.92
C HIS A 152 15.63 -10.69 16.45
N ILE A 153 15.13 -11.63 15.66
CA ILE A 153 14.14 -12.64 16.09
C ILE A 153 14.78 -14.01 16.05
#